data_77d46b60eb9de67e8360711ee3cb164c
#
_entry.id   77d46b60eb9de67e8360711ee3cb164c
#
_cell.length_a   1.000
_cell.length_b   1.000
_cell.length_c   1.000
_cell.angle_alpha   90.00
_cell.angle_beta   90.00
_cell.angle_gamma   90.00
#
_symmetry.space_group_name_H-M   'P 1'
#
loop_
_entity.id
_entity.type
_entity.pdbx_description
1 polymer ?
#
loop_
_entity_poly.entity_id
_entity_poly.type
_entity_poly.pdbx_seq_one_letter_code
_entity_poly.pdbx_strand_id
1 'polypeptide(L)'
;MPETALWLDPGLGKTVTTLTSAAHLLNTGFLRGVLVVAPIRVCRLVWKQESKKWAHLQHLNFMLMTGTRDQRTRALLKEGTHIWLINYENLGWLAETLHTYFIAKDRPLPFDGLVWDEISKCKNSATQRVKSVRKILPHFKWKTGLTGTPASNGYKDLHGQFLVLDEGKRLGTSKTAFRTRFYKKVGPFKEVAFDDTETVIKNLIGDMTIEMSAADYLKMPDLIVNNVFVEFDDATRLRYDQMEKDFFIKLDSGAEKEMFNQASLMNTCLQFSNGAIYPVAGMPLWEPIHQLKLDALEDIVEEAAGKPVLCWYAYRSDAARIMERFKDLNPINLTECKSEHSLNVAMHRWKTGDCQLMISHPLSAGHGIDGLQAAGHTMVWFGLTWSLDSYDQAVARLHRQGQGQPVICHRILTKDTLDQAQADALDAKALDQNALRLAVKKYRENKLNSC
;
A
#
# COMPACT_ATOMS: atom_id res chain seq x y z
N MET A 1 28.05 0.76 -0.80
CA MET A 1 27.45 2.11 -0.71
C MET A 1 26.85 2.29 0.67
N PRO A 2 27.10 3.42 1.36
CA PRO A 2 26.52 3.67 2.69
C PRO A 2 25.01 3.94 2.64
N GLU A 3 24.51 4.53 1.55
CA GLU A 3 23.08 4.74 1.32
C GLU A 3 22.66 4.10 0.00
N THR A 4 21.50 3.40 -0.01
CA THR A 4 21.00 2.69 -1.20
C THR A 4 19.47 2.73 -1.26
N ALA A 5 18.90 3.03 -2.41
CA ALA A 5 17.49 2.87 -2.71
C ALA A 5 17.29 1.64 -3.61
N LEU A 6 16.54 0.65 -3.13
CA LEU A 6 16.17 -0.54 -3.89
C LEU A 6 14.72 -0.42 -4.37
N TRP A 7 14.55 -0.06 -5.61
CA TRP A 7 13.26 0.06 -6.30
C TRP A 7 13.02 -1.19 -7.14
N LEU A 8 12.63 -2.23 -6.47
CA LEU A 8 12.41 -3.54 -7.08
C LEU A 8 10.93 -3.90 -6.99
N ASP A 9 10.38 -4.42 -8.05
CA ASP A 9 9.01 -4.93 -8.05
C ASP A 9 8.80 -6.05 -7.01
N PRO A 10 7.57 -6.29 -6.57
CA PRO A 10 7.24 -7.42 -5.72
C PRO A 10 7.75 -8.74 -6.29
N GLY A 11 8.39 -9.56 -5.46
CA GLY A 11 8.94 -10.86 -5.89
C GLY A 11 10.41 -10.84 -6.31
N LEU A 12 11.03 -9.67 -6.56
CA LEU A 12 12.44 -9.56 -6.97
C LEU A 12 13.44 -9.65 -5.81
N GLY A 13 13.07 -10.22 -4.67
CA GLY A 13 14.00 -10.58 -3.60
C GLY A 13 14.52 -9.42 -2.73
N LYS A 14 13.82 -8.28 -2.64
CA LYS A 14 14.22 -7.14 -1.79
C LYS A 14 14.69 -7.56 -0.39
N THR A 15 13.91 -8.39 0.29
CA THR A 15 14.17 -8.80 1.67
C THR A 15 15.42 -9.66 1.78
N VAL A 16 15.58 -10.68 0.94
CA VAL A 16 16.74 -11.58 0.99
C VAL A 16 18.04 -10.84 0.60
N THR A 17 18.01 -9.97 -0.43
CA THR A 17 19.15 -9.16 -0.83
C THR A 17 19.60 -8.26 0.31
N THR A 18 18.65 -7.60 0.97
CA THR A 18 18.95 -6.72 2.11
C THR A 18 19.48 -7.51 3.32
N LEU A 19 18.90 -8.67 3.63
CA LEU A 19 19.39 -9.55 4.70
C LEU A 19 20.79 -10.09 4.42
N THR A 20 21.09 -10.45 3.16
CA THR A 20 22.42 -10.91 2.76
C THR A 20 23.46 -9.81 2.92
N SER A 21 23.13 -8.58 2.49
CA SER A 21 24.00 -7.42 2.68
C SER A 21 24.21 -7.11 4.17
N ALA A 22 23.13 -7.13 4.95
CA ALA A 22 23.19 -6.92 6.40
C ALA A 22 24.06 -7.99 7.09
N ALA A 23 23.85 -9.28 6.78
CA ALA A 23 24.64 -10.37 7.32
C ALA A 23 26.14 -10.23 7.01
N HIS A 24 26.48 -9.85 5.76
CA HIS A 24 27.87 -9.59 5.38
C HIS A 24 28.48 -8.45 6.21
N LEU A 25 27.79 -7.32 6.35
CA LEU A 25 28.27 -6.16 7.10
C LEU A 25 28.37 -6.43 8.62
N LEU A 26 27.50 -7.26 9.17
CA LEU A 26 27.58 -7.73 10.57
C LEU A 26 28.78 -8.67 10.76
N ASN A 27 28.96 -9.65 9.87
CA ASN A 27 30.04 -10.63 9.96
C ASN A 27 31.45 -10.01 9.79
N THR A 28 31.56 -8.93 9.02
CA THR A 28 32.81 -8.16 8.88
C THR A 28 33.07 -7.21 10.06
N GLY A 29 32.14 -7.09 11.00
CA GLY A 29 32.23 -6.14 12.12
C GLY A 29 32.03 -4.66 11.71
N PHE A 30 31.63 -4.40 10.46
CA PHE A 30 31.33 -3.04 10.02
C PHE A 30 30.08 -2.47 10.71
N LEU A 31 29.04 -3.30 10.91
CA LEU A 31 27.84 -2.96 11.65
C LEU A 31 27.79 -3.74 12.98
N ARG A 32 27.27 -3.08 14.02
CA ARG A 32 26.96 -3.69 15.31
C ARG A 32 25.59 -4.39 15.30
N GLY A 33 24.65 -3.86 14.54
CA GLY A 33 23.32 -4.35 14.42
C GLY A 33 22.55 -3.56 13.36
N VAL A 34 21.38 -4.05 12.97
CA VAL A 34 20.52 -3.45 11.95
C VAL A 34 19.13 -3.20 12.51
N LEU A 35 18.66 -1.97 12.37
CA LEU A 35 17.28 -1.59 12.60
C LEU A 35 16.49 -1.69 11.30
N VAL A 36 15.41 -2.46 11.28
CA VAL A 36 14.46 -2.53 10.17
C VAL A 36 13.16 -1.85 10.58
N VAL A 37 12.79 -0.82 9.84
CA VAL A 37 11.51 -0.12 9.97
C VAL A 37 10.57 -0.62 8.88
N ALA A 38 9.47 -1.27 9.27
CA ALA A 38 8.53 -1.89 8.34
C ALA A 38 7.07 -1.79 8.82
N PRO A 39 6.07 -2.04 7.97
CA PRO A 39 4.70 -2.26 8.44
C PRO A 39 4.62 -3.38 9.47
N ILE A 40 3.75 -3.24 10.48
CA ILE A 40 3.72 -4.19 11.62
C ILE A 40 3.55 -5.66 11.22
N ARG A 41 2.75 -5.96 10.19
CA ARG A 41 2.61 -7.33 9.68
C ARG A 41 3.90 -7.84 9.05
N VAL A 42 4.61 -7.00 8.32
CA VAL A 42 5.91 -7.34 7.72
C VAL A 42 6.96 -7.62 8.79
N CYS A 43 7.00 -6.78 9.84
CA CYS A 43 7.86 -7.03 11.00
C CYS A 43 7.61 -8.41 11.63
N ARG A 44 6.35 -8.82 11.74
CA ARG A 44 5.97 -10.09 12.39
C ARG A 44 6.20 -11.31 11.52
N LEU A 45 5.93 -11.20 10.22
CA LEU A 45 5.71 -12.38 9.36
C LEU A 45 6.76 -12.56 8.27
N VAL A 46 7.48 -11.49 7.85
CA VAL A 46 8.32 -11.59 6.66
C VAL A 46 9.80 -11.78 6.99
N TRP A 47 10.41 -10.82 7.66
CA TRP A 47 11.85 -10.74 7.83
C TRP A 47 12.48 -12.00 8.46
N LYS A 48 11.92 -12.45 9.59
CA LYS A 48 12.39 -13.66 10.26
C LYS A 48 12.09 -14.95 9.48
N GLN A 49 10.93 -15.02 8.80
CA GLN A 49 10.59 -16.19 8.00
C GLN A 49 11.45 -16.27 6.74
N GLU A 50 11.76 -15.14 6.12
CA GLU A 50 12.63 -15.09 4.97
C GLU A 50 14.04 -15.59 5.31
N SER A 51 14.61 -15.17 6.44
CA SER A 51 15.95 -15.64 6.83
C SER A 51 16.05 -17.15 6.99
N LYS A 52 14.96 -17.83 7.38
CA LYS A 52 14.93 -19.29 7.53
C LYS A 52 15.01 -20.05 6.21
N LYS A 53 14.62 -19.43 5.10
CA LYS A 53 14.66 -20.04 3.76
C LYS A 53 16.10 -20.18 3.21
N TRP A 54 17.05 -19.41 3.76
CA TRP A 54 18.40 -19.28 3.23
C TRP A 54 19.43 -19.72 4.26
N ALA A 55 20.20 -20.75 3.95
CA ALA A 55 21.18 -21.33 4.88
C ALA A 55 22.14 -20.30 5.49
N HIS A 56 22.64 -19.35 4.67
CA HIS A 56 23.58 -18.32 5.10
C HIS A 56 22.97 -17.23 6.01
N LEU A 57 21.63 -17.20 6.20
CA LEU A 57 20.93 -16.20 7.02
C LEU A 57 20.35 -16.80 8.31
N GLN A 58 20.41 -18.11 8.52
CA GLN A 58 19.78 -18.80 9.65
C GLN A 58 20.39 -18.44 11.00
N HIS A 59 21.65 -17.95 11.01
CA HIS A 59 22.36 -17.51 12.21
C HIS A 59 21.87 -16.15 12.73
N LEU A 60 21.07 -15.40 11.97
CA LEU A 60 20.62 -14.08 12.37
C LEU A 60 19.54 -14.15 13.45
N ASN A 61 19.75 -13.40 14.53
CA ASN A 61 18.81 -13.25 15.64
C ASN A 61 17.98 -11.99 15.48
N PHE A 62 16.66 -12.14 15.53
CA PHE A 62 15.69 -11.06 15.35
C PHE A 62 15.00 -10.71 16.65
N MET A 63 14.78 -9.41 16.90
CA MET A 63 13.98 -8.91 18.01
C MET A 63 12.90 -7.95 17.51
N LEU A 64 11.64 -8.24 17.84
CA LEU A 64 10.50 -7.41 17.50
C LEU A 64 10.20 -6.42 18.63
N MET A 65 10.31 -5.13 18.36
CA MET A 65 10.01 -4.04 19.29
C MET A 65 8.53 -3.63 19.18
N THR A 66 7.65 -4.32 19.90
CA THR A 66 6.19 -4.09 19.90
C THR A 66 5.62 -4.19 21.33
N GLY A 67 4.34 -3.82 21.48
CA GLY A 67 3.66 -3.86 22.79
C GLY A 67 3.81 -2.58 23.60
N THR A 68 3.84 -2.68 24.94
CA THR A 68 3.99 -1.54 25.86
C THR A 68 5.37 -0.89 25.74
N ARG A 69 5.52 0.33 26.29
CA ARG A 69 6.81 1.04 26.30
C ARG A 69 7.91 0.18 26.95
N ASP A 70 7.61 -0.48 28.08
CA ASP A 70 8.57 -1.32 28.79
C ASP A 70 8.95 -2.59 28.02
N GLN A 71 7.99 -3.19 27.31
CA GLN A 71 8.25 -4.35 26.45
C GLN A 71 9.18 -3.97 25.31
N ARG A 72 8.94 -2.82 24.65
CA ARG A 72 9.80 -2.32 23.58
C ARG A 72 11.20 -1.97 24.10
N THR A 73 11.31 -1.36 25.29
CA THR A 73 12.61 -1.04 25.89
C THR A 73 13.41 -2.30 26.22
N ARG A 74 12.77 -3.32 26.78
CA ARG A 74 13.41 -4.63 27.00
C ARG A 74 13.86 -5.29 25.70
N ALA A 75 13.05 -5.21 24.65
CA ALA A 75 13.40 -5.72 23.34
C ALA A 75 14.58 -4.95 22.71
N LEU A 76 14.64 -3.63 22.87
CA LEU A 76 15.76 -2.80 22.39
C LEU A 76 17.08 -3.19 23.03
N LEU A 77 17.06 -3.50 24.33
CA LEU A 77 18.26 -3.82 25.12
C LEU A 77 18.61 -5.32 25.11
N LYS A 78 17.93 -6.13 24.32
CA LYS A 78 18.18 -7.58 24.27
C LYS A 78 19.53 -7.88 23.63
N GLU A 79 20.44 -8.43 24.42
CA GLU A 79 21.76 -8.88 23.95
C GLU A 79 21.67 -10.03 22.94
N GLY A 80 22.70 -10.18 22.11
CA GLY A 80 22.76 -11.20 21.06
C GLY A 80 21.79 -10.99 19.89
N THR A 81 21.15 -9.83 19.82
CA THR A 81 20.28 -9.47 18.70
C THR A 81 21.11 -8.92 17.57
N HIS A 82 20.85 -9.37 16.33
CA HIS A 82 21.48 -8.86 15.11
C HIS A 82 20.56 -7.87 14.39
N ILE A 83 19.25 -8.12 14.40
CA ILE A 83 18.24 -7.34 13.65
C ILE A 83 17.08 -6.99 14.57
N TRP A 84 16.82 -5.69 14.73
CA TRP A 84 15.65 -5.16 15.41
C TRP A 84 14.58 -4.77 14.40
N LEU A 85 13.34 -5.17 14.66
CA LEU A 85 12.19 -4.89 13.83
C LEU A 85 11.25 -3.93 14.55
N ILE A 86 10.87 -2.83 13.92
CA ILE A 86 9.96 -1.82 14.48
C ILE A 86 8.98 -1.32 13.41
N ASN A 87 7.75 -1.00 13.82
CA ASN A 87 6.79 -0.38 12.92
C ASN A 87 6.89 1.15 12.93
N TYR A 88 6.44 1.75 11.85
CA TYR A 88 6.51 3.20 11.60
C TYR A 88 5.88 4.06 12.71
N GLU A 89 4.81 3.57 13.33
CA GLU A 89 4.07 4.27 14.38
C GLU A 89 4.89 4.44 15.66
N ASN A 90 5.87 3.57 15.89
CA ASN A 90 6.73 3.59 17.08
C ASN A 90 8.04 4.40 16.91
N LEU A 91 8.27 5.03 15.76
CA LEU A 91 9.51 5.79 15.49
C LEU A 91 9.70 6.98 16.43
N GLY A 92 8.61 7.66 16.85
CA GLY A 92 8.68 8.74 17.81
C GLY A 92 9.24 8.28 19.16
N TRP A 93 8.70 7.16 19.69
CA TRP A 93 9.19 6.52 20.89
C TRP A 93 10.66 6.09 20.75
N LEU A 94 11.01 5.47 19.64
CA LEU A 94 12.37 5.00 19.41
C LEU A 94 13.37 6.15 19.43
N ALA A 95 13.11 7.23 18.70
CA ALA A 95 14.00 8.39 18.64
C ALA A 95 14.21 9.02 20.02
N GLU A 96 13.15 9.18 20.82
CA GLU A 96 13.22 9.65 22.20
C GLU A 96 14.06 8.70 23.07
N THR A 97 13.81 7.41 22.96
CA THR A 97 14.51 6.39 23.78
C THR A 97 15.99 6.32 23.43
N LEU A 98 16.34 6.29 22.12
CA LEU A 98 17.74 6.29 21.70
C LEU A 98 18.48 7.56 22.14
N HIS A 99 17.83 8.71 22.03
CA HIS A 99 18.41 9.96 22.52
C HIS A 99 18.70 9.90 24.03
N THR A 100 17.70 9.51 24.83
CA THR A 100 17.79 9.52 26.31
C THR A 100 18.78 8.51 26.86
N TYR A 101 18.80 7.30 26.32
CA TYR A 101 19.59 6.20 26.89
C TYR A 101 20.99 6.05 26.29
N PHE A 102 21.20 6.56 25.07
CA PHE A 102 22.45 6.38 24.34
C PHE A 102 23.08 7.70 23.94
N ILE A 103 22.44 8.52 23.08
CA ILE A 103 23.04 9.69 22.47
C ILE A 103 23.40 10.75 23.50
N ALA A 104 22.47 11.12 24.39
CA ALA A 104 22.72 12.11 25.46
C ALA A 104 23.75 11.64 26.50
N LYS A 105 24.10 10.36 26.52
CA LYS A 105 25.09 9.76 27.43
C LYS A 105 26.37 9.35 26.71
N ASP A 106 26.54 9.76 25.46
CA ASP A 106 27.67 9.38 24.60
C ASP A 106 27.93 7.87 24.55
N ARG A 107 26.84 7.08 24.53
CA ARG A 107 26.87 5.62 24.43
C ARG A 107 26.62 5.19 22.99
N PRO A 108 27.32 4.16 22.50
CA PRO A 108 27.06 3.62 21.16
C PRO A 108 25.64 3.04 21.09
N LEU A 109 24.95 3.28 19.96
CA LEU A 109 23.67 2.64 19.68
C LEU A 109 23.81 1.12 19.55
N PRO A 110 22.80 0.31 19.87
CA PRO A 110 22.84 -1.14 19.70
C PRO A 110 22.90 -1.56 18.23
N PHE A 111 22.55 -0.66 17.31
CA PHE A 111 22.58 -0.83 15.86
C PHE A 111 23.03 0.46 15.18
N ASP A 112 23.73 0.33 14.05
CA ASP A 112 24.19 1.42 13.21
C ASP A 112 23.91 1.19 11.71
N GLY A 113 23.15 0.13 11.38
CA GLY A 113 22.48 -0.08 10.10
C GLY A 113 21.01 0.23 10.19
N LEU A 114 20.42 0.83 9.13
CA LEU A 114 19.00 1.20 9.05
C LEU A 114 18.40 0.76 7.72
N VAL A 115 17.33 0.01 7.78
CA VAL A 115 16.54 -0.42 6.63
C VAL A 115 15.13 0.14 6.73
N TRP A 116 14.68 0.80 5.66
CA TRP A 116 13.32 1.27 5.47
C TRP A 116 12.58 0.30 4.55
N ASP A 117 11.79 -0.59 5.09
CA ASP A 117 10.93 -1.46 4.28
C ASP A 117 9.61 -0.74 3.99
N GLU A 118 9.34 -0.50 2.72
CA GLU A 118 8.30 0.39 2.20
C GLU A 118 8.60 1.87 2.52
N ILE A 119 9.77 2.37 2.06
CA ILE A 119 10.21 3.76 2.29
C ILE A 119 9.21 4.80 1.76
N SER A 120 8.34 4.43 0.82
CA SER A 120 7.22 5.25 0.32
C SER A 120 6.33 5.79 1.46
N LYS A 121 6.29 5.13 2.62
CA LYS A 121 5.62 5.63 3.85
C LYS A 121 6.26 6.90 4.44
N CYS A 122 7.46 7.25 4.02
CA CYS A 122 8.16 8.48 4.40
C CYS A 122 7.98 9.63 3.40
N LYS A 123 7.20 9.47 2.33
CA LYS A 123 6.97 10.48 1.28
C LYS A 123 6.57 11.87 1.80
N ASN A 124 5.85 11.94 2.91
CA ASN A 124 5.52 13.21 3.55
C ASN A 124 6.51 13.56 4.67
N SER A 125 7.48 14.42 4.34
CA SER A 125 8.52 14.91 5.26
C SER A 125 7.99 15.71 6.44
N ALA A 126 6.75 16.21 6.40
CA ALA A 126 6.15 17.00 7.49
C ALA A 126 5.56 16.14 8.61
N THR A 127 5.45 14.83 8.44
CA THR A 127 4.89 13.92 9.47
C THR A 127 5.78 13.85 10.71
N GLN A 128 5.15 13.70 11.87
CA GLN A 128 5.87 13.59 13.14
C GLN A 128 6.88 12.44 13.16
N ARG A 129 6.55 11.30 12.52
CA ARG A 129 7.46 10.15 12.40
C ARG A 129 8.76 10.50 11.66
N VAL A 130 8.68 11.22 10.53
CA VAL A 130 9.87 11.66 9.78
C VAL A 130 10.67 12.69 10.57
N LYS A 131 9.99 13.65 11.19
CA LYS A 131 10.67 14.68 12.03
C LYS A 131 11.42 14.06 13.22
N SER A 132 10.83 13.06 13.89
CA SER A 132 11.45 12.40 15.04
C SER A 132 12.69 11.62 14.63
N VAL A 133 12.59 10.83 13.57
CA VAL A 133 13.69 9.96 13.15
C VAL A 133 14.89 10.74 12.60
N ARG A 134 14.69 11.90 11.99
CA ARG A 134 15.78 12.77 11.49
C ARG A 134 16.84 13.09 12.53
N LYS A 135 16.46 13.14 13.81
CA LYS A 135 17.38 13.44 14.91
C LYS A 135 18.41 12.32 15.15
N ILE A 136 18.11 11.12 14.73
CA ILE A 136 18.95 9.94 14.96
C ILE A 136 19.64 9.43 13.68
N LEU A 137 19.26 9.93 12.48
CA LEU A 137 19.83 9.47 11.20
C LEU A 137 21.37 9.59 11.12
N PRO A 138 22.01 10.65 11.64
CA PRO A 138 23.47 10.77 11.57
C PRO A 138 24.25 9.67 12.29
N HIS A 139 23.59 8.90 13.16
CA HIS A 139 24.21 7.79 13.90
C HIS A 139 24.22 6.46 13.14
N PHE A 140 23.62 6.41 11.94
CA PHE A 140 23.58 5.21 11.10
C PHE A 140 24.64 5.30 10.00
N LYS A 141 25.51 4.28 9.94
CA LYS A 141 26.59 4.14 8.94
C LYS A 141 26.09 3.59 7.60
N TRP A 142 25.04 2.78 7.65
CA TRP A 142 24.44 2.14 6.49
C TRP A 142 22.93 2.33 6.50
N LYS A 143 22.38 2.83 5.39
CA LYS A 143 20.96 3.10 5.24
C LYS A 143 20.46 2.56 3.90
N THR A 144 19.38 1.77 3.92
CA THR A 144 18.76 1.19 2.73
C THR A 144 17.27 1.41 2.73
N GLY A 145 16.73 1.89 1.61
CA GLY A 145 15.30 2.10 1.41
C GLY A 145 14.73 1.14 0.36
N LEU A 146 13.69 0.40 0.71
CA LEU A 146 13.05 -0.60 -0.13
C LEU A 146 11.64 -0.13 -0.51
N THR A 147 11.30 -0.19 -1.79
CA THR A 147 9.93 -0.03 -2.28
C THR A 147 9.79 -0.59 -3.69
N GLY A 148 8.57 -1.01 -4.08
CA GLY A 148 8.22 -1.30 -5.46
C GLY A 148 7.61 -0.10 -6.19
N THR A 149 7.16 0.91 -5.45
CA THR A 149 6.41 2.06 -5.97
C THR A 149 6.96 3.37 -5.42
N PRO A 150 8.16 3.80 -5.86
CA PRO A 150 8.87 4.95 -5.26
C PRO A 150 8.13 6.28 -5.44
N ALA A 151 7.45 6.48 -6.56
CA ALA A 151 6.85 7.75 -6.97
C ALA A 151 5.37 7.61 -7.36
N SER A 152 4.59 6.88 -6.56
CA SER A 152 3.18 6.58 -6.85
C SER A 152 2.29 7.83 -7.06
N ASN A 153 2.66 8.99 -6.50
CA ASN A 153 2.00 10.28 -6.76
C ASN A 153 2.95 11.28 -7.44
N GLY A 154 3.89 10.77 -8.23
CA GLY A 154 4.90 11.54 -8.92
C GLY A 154 6.14 11.86 -8.06
N TYR A 155 7.11 12.53 -8.68
CA TYR A 155 8.45 12.79 -8.11
C TYR A 155 8.45 13.59 -6.79
N LYS A 156 7.32 14.22 -6.42
CA LYS A 156 7.17 14.88 -5.10
C LYS A 156 7.34 13.92 -3.92
N ASP A 157 6.99 12.66 -4.13
CA ASP A 157 7.08 11.63 -3.10
C ASP A 157 8.53 11.30 -2.73
N LEU A 158 9.49 11.52 -3.65
CA LEU A 158 10.89 11.21 -3.44
C LEU A 158 11.58 12.12 -2.41
N HIS A 159 11.16 13.40 -2.30
CA HIS A 159 11.79 14.31 -1.34
C HIS A 159 11.80 13.76 0.10
N GLY A 160 10.66 13.26 0.58
CA GLY A 160 10.57 12.73 1.95
C GLY A 160 11.33 11.42 2.13
N GLN A 161 11.39 10.58 1.09
CA GLN A 161 12.12 9.33 1.10
C GLN A 161 13.64 9.56 1.15
N PHE A 162 14.17 10.44 0.31
CA PHE A 162 15.59 10.80 0.31
C PHE A 162 15.99 11.61 1.54
N LEU A 163 15.06 12.39 2.13
CA LEU A 163 15.31 13.06 3.40
C LEU A 163 15.62 12.09 4.55
N VAL A 164 15.04 10.88 4.57
CA VAL A 164 15.34 9.87 5.58
C VAL A 164 16.43 8.89 5.15
N LEU A 165 16.74 8.80 3.87
CA LEU A 165 17.73 7.88 3.34
C LEU A 165 19.14 8.49 3.32
N ASP A 166 19.30 9.67 2.73
CA ASP A 166 20.60 10.37 2.58
C ASP A 166 20.65 11.73 3.31
N GLU A 167 19.68 12.00 4.21
CA GLU A 167 19.58 13.24 4.97
C GLU A 167 19.37 14.48 4.09
N GLY A 168 18.82 14.27 2.89
CA GLY A 168 18.57 15.33 1.91
C GLY A 168 19.81 15.81 1.15
N LYS A 169 20.89 15.04 1.12
CA LYS A 169 22.13 15.38 0.39
C LYS A 169 21.87 15.64 -1.09
N ARG A 170 20.99 14.83 -1.73
CA ARG A 170 20.72 14.90 -3.18
C ARG A 170 19.53 15.79 -3.53
N LEU A 171 18.42 15.65 -2.80
CA LEU A 171 17.17 16.35 -3.11
C LEU A 171 16.90 17.57 -2.22
N GLY A 172 17.81 17.89 -1.30
CA GLY A 172 17.68 18.99 -0.36
C GLY A 172 16.88 18.63 0.89
N THR A 173 17.03 19.45 1.94
CA THR A 173 16.34 19.25 3.22
C THR A 173 15.03 20.02 3.32
N SER A 174 14.82 21.02 2.46
CA SER A 174 13.65 21.88 2.45
C SER A 174 12.64 21.45 1.39
N LYS A 175 11.46 21.05 1.84
CA LYS A 175 10.34 20.71 0.94
C LYS A 175 9.94 21.87 0.03
N THR A 176 9.97 23.11 0.56
CA THR A 176 9.64 24.30 -0.22
C THR A 176 10.67 24.55 -1.31
N ALA A 177 11.97 24.50 -0.98
CA ALA A 177 13.04 24.65 -1.98
C ALA A 177 12.97 23.58 -3.06
N PHE A 178 12.73 22.31 -2.68
CA PHE A 178 12.51 21.21 -3.63
C PHE A 178 11.33 21.53 -4.59
N ARG A 179 10.19 21.97 -4.05
CA ARG A 179 9.02 22.31 -4.88
C ARG A 179 9.31 23.46 -5.83
N THR A 180 9.97 24.53 -5.37
CA THR A 180 10.35 25.66 -6.22
C THR A 180 11.34 25.26 -7.32
N ARG A 181 12.26 24.32 -7.03
CA ARG A 181 13.26 23.86 -7.99
C ARG A 181 12.67 22.99 -9.10
N PHE A 182 11.70 22.15 -8.80
CA PHE A 182 11.20 21.10 -9.69
C PHE A 182 9.77 21.31 -10.18
N TYR A 183 9.03 22.29 -9.64
CA TYR A 183 7.62 22.49 -9.96
C TYR A 183 7.29 23.98 -10.13
N LYS A 184 6.45 24.27 -11.13
CA LYS A 184 5.83 25.60 -11.33
C LYS A 184 4.39 25.57 -10.83
N LYS A 185 3.95 26.68 -10.23
CA LYS A 185 2.54 26.88 -9.86
C LYS A 185 1.74 27.25 -11.10
N VAL A 186 0.69 26.50 -11.38
CA VAL A 186 -0.28 26.77 -12.44
C VAL A 186 -1.65 26.95 -11.78
N GLY A 187 -1.88 28.15 -11.25
CA GLY A 187 -3.07 28.47 -10.44
C GLY A 187 -2.85 28.31 -8.93
N PRO A 188 -3.86 28.63 -8.11
CA PRO A 188 -3.73 28.70 -6.65
C PRO A 188 -3.42 27.34 -5.98
N PHE A 189 -3.82 26.22 -6.58
CA PHE A 189 -3.71 24.89 -5.98
C PHE A 189 -3.00 23.84 -6.87
N LYS A 190 -2.55 24.22 -8.08
CA LYS A 190 -1.95 23.30 -9.03
C LYS A 190 -0.45 23.59 -9.21
N GLU A 191 0.35 22.55 -8.98
CA GLU A 191 1.78 22.54 -9.33
C GLU A 191 2.01 21.48 -10.40
N VAL A 192 2.76 21.86 -11.43
CA VAL A 192 3.16 21.00 -12.52
C VAL A 192 4.68 20.91 -12.52
N ALA A 193 5.22 19.71 -12.70
CA ALA A 193 6.67 19.53 -12.84
C ALA A 193 7.19 20.30 -14.07
N PHE A 194 8.42 20.79 -14.01
CA PHE A 194 9.11 21.25 -15.21
C PHE A 194 9.40 20.05 -16.12
N ASP A 195 9.58 20.28 -17.41
CA ASP A 195 9.71 19.23 -18.42
C ASP A 195 10.96 18.36 -18.21
N ASP A 196 12.01 18.91 -17.63
CA ASP A 196 13.27 18.23 -17.31
C ASP A 196 13.32 17.60 -15.90
N THR A 197 12.29 17.79 -15.08
CA THR A 197 12.26 17.36 -13.67
C THR A 197 12.61 15.88 -13.49
N GLU A 198 12.05 15.03 -14.32
CA GLU A 198 12.32 13.58 -14.27
C GLU A 198 13.80 13.27 -14.51
N THR A 199 14.34 13.79 -15.59
CA THR A 199 15.74 13.57 -15.97
C THR A 199 16.69 14.10 -14.90
N VAL A 200 16.44 15.31 -14.41
CA VAL A 200 17.31 15.92 -13.38
C VAL A 200 17.25 15.13 -12.08
N ILE A 201 16.06 14.73 -11.61
CA ILE A 201 15.94 13.93 -10.38
C ILE A 201 16.61 12.57 -10.55
N LYS A 202 16.36 11.85 -11.66
CA LYS A 202 17.01 10.56 -11.93
C LYS A 202 18.52 10.66 -11.93
N ASN A 203 19.08 11.70 -12.52
CA ASN A 203 20.54 11.93 -12.53
C ASN A 203 21.09 12.21 -11.11
N LEU A 204 20.33 12.94 -10.27
CA LEU A 204 20.77 13.25 -8.89
C LEU A 204 20.80 12.03 -7.98
N ILE A 205 19.94 11.04 -8.21
CA ILE A 205 19.80 9.88 -7.32
C ILE A 205 20.31 8.58 -7.92
N GLY A 206 20.68 8.57 -9.21
CA GLY A 206 21.01 7.37 -9.96
C GLY A 206 22.23 6.60 -9.42
N ASP A 207 23.16 7.31 -8.78
CA ASP A 207 24.37 6.69 -8.19
C ASP A 207 24.07 5.78 -6.97
N MET A 208 22.90 5.92 -6.34
CA MET A 208 22.51 5.12 -5.17
C MET A 208 21.19 4.36 -5.37
N THR A 209 20.58 4.44 -6.54
CA THR A 209 19.30 3.80 -6.83
C THR A 209 19.52 2.58 -7.72
N ILE A 210 18.99 1.45 -7.29
CA ILE A 210 18.90 0.22 -8.09
C ILE A 210 17.42 -0.01 -8.39
N GLU A 211 17.09 0.08 -9.67
CA GLU A 211 15.73 -0.13 -10.16
C GLU A 211 15.68 -1.42 -10.99
N MET A 212 14.68 -2.29 -10.71
CA MET A 212 14.45 -3.51 -11.45
C MET A 212 12.96 -3.77 -11.59
N SER A 213 12.52 -3.99 -12.83
CA SER A 213 11.15 -4.41 -13.13
C SER A 213 11.05 -5.93 -13.18
N ALA A 214 9.96 -6.48 -12.66
CA ALA A 214 9.68 -7.91 -12.75
C ALA A 214 9.55 -8.36 -14.22
N ALA A 215 9.03 -7.50 -15.09
CA ALA A 215 8.86 -7.79 -16.51
C ALA A 215 10.20 -8.05 -17.24
N ASP A 216 11.29 -7.45 -16.78
CA ASP A 216 12.61 -7.60 -17.40
C ASP A 216 13.31 -8.91 -17.03
N TYR A 217 12.97 -9.50 -15.88
CA TYR A 217 13.70 -10.63 -15.29
C TYR A 217 12.85 -11.89 -15.09
N LEU A 218 11.53 -11.77 -15.06
CA LEU A 218 10.63 -12.88 -14.78
C LEU A 218 9.71 -13.12 -15.98
N LYS A 219 9.65 -14.38 -16.41
CA LYS A 219 8.58 -14.83 -17.32
C LYS A 219 7.33 -15.04 -16.48
N MET A 220 6.49 -14.03 -16.41
CA MET A 220 5.21 -14.09 -15.71
C MET A 220 4.09 -14.40 -16.70
N PRO A 221 3.08 -15.22 -16.30
CA PRO A 221 1.87 -15.38 -17.10
C PRO A 221 1.16 -14.04 -17.30
N ASP A 222 0.28 -13.97 -18.30
CA ASP A 222 -0.47 -12.76 -18.60
C ASP A 222 -1.37 -12.33 -17.43
N LEU A 223 -1.53 -11.02 -17.28
CA LEU A 223 -2.56 -10.40 -16.44
C LEU A 223 -3.71 -9.94 -17.34
N ILE A 224 -4.85 -10.61 -17.22
CA ILE A 224 -6.06 -10.32 -17.99
C ILE A 224 -7.01 -9.51 -17.11
N VAL A 225 -7.19 -8.24 -17.44
CA VAL A 225 -8.15 -7.37 -16.72
C VAL A 225 -9.48 -7.37 -17.45
N ASN A 226 -10.53 -7.75 -16.73
CA ASN A 226 -11.89 -7.84 -17.23
C ASN A 226 -12.82 -6.94 -16.42
N ASN A 227 -13.49 -5.99 -17.07
CA ASN A 227 -14.50 -5.14 -16.44
C ASN A 227 -15.87 -5.80 -16.55
N VAL A 228 -16.47 -6.17 -15.42
CA VAL A 228 -17.81 -6.74 -15.30
C VAL A 228 -18.76 -5.61 -14.92
N PHE A 229 -19.65 -5.24 -15.85
CA PHE A 229 -20.59 -4.14 -15.62
C PHE A 229 -21.91 -4.65 -15.06
N VAL A 230 -22.39 -3.95 -14.01
CA VAL A 230 -23.73 -4.12 -13.45
C VAL A 230 -24.52 -2.83 -13.67
N GLU A 231 -25.81 -2.93 -13.86
CA GLU A 231 -26.69 -1.79 -14.18
C GLU A 231 -27.77 -1.61 -13.12
N PHE A 232 -28.02 -0.37 -12.72
CA PHE A 232 -29.14 -0.05 -11.84
C PHE A 232 -30.47 -0.22 -12.56
N ASP A 233 -31.50 -0.60 -11.83
CA ASP A 233 -32.88 -0.36 -12.26
C ASP A 233 -33.21 1.14 -12.26
N ASP A 234 -34.34 1.52 -12.89
CA ASP A 234 -34.72 2.94 -13.06
C ASP A 234 -34.87 3.67 -11.72
N ALA A 235 -35.40 3.02 -10.72
CA ALA A 235 -35.65 3.63 -9.40
C ALA A 235 -34.31 3.86 -8.66
N THR A 236 -33.42 2.89 -8.69
CA THR A 236 -32.07 2.99 -8.10
C THR A 236 -31.21 4.01 -8.86
N ARG A 237 -31.34 4.06 -10.19
CA ARG A 237 -30.67 5.04 -11.05
C ARG A 237 -31.08 6.46 -10.67
N LEU A 238 -32.37 6.72 -10.54
CA LEU A 238 -32.87 8.05 -10.18
C LEU A 238 -32.32 8.52 -8.81
N ARG A 239 -32.24 7.63 -7.84
CA ARG A 239 -31.68 7.93 -6.51
C ARG A 239 -30.18 8.23 -6.59
N TYR A 240 -29.43 7.46 -7.38
CA TYR A 240 -28.00 7.70 -7.60
C TYR A 240 -27.77 9.05 -8.29
N ASP A 241 -28.49 9.34 -9.36
CA ASP A 241 -28.33 10.57 -10.15
C ASP A 241 -28.65 11.82 -9.32
N GLN A 242 -29.65 11.77 -8.43
CA GLN A 242 -29.93 12.87 -7.52
C GLN A 242 -28.77 13.12 -6.55
N MET A 243 -28.23 12.06 -5.96
CA MET A 243 -27.10 12.14 -5.03
C MET A 243 -25.84 12.64 -5.74
N GLU A 244 -25.56 12.19 -6.94
CA GLU A 244 -24.43 12.61 -7.76
C GLU A 244 -24.58 14.08 -8.22
N LYS A 245 -25.79 14.52 -8.55
CA LYS A 245 -26.09 15.92 -8.86
C LYS A 245 -25.78 16.84 -7.68
N ASP A 246 -26.18 16.44 -6.47
CA ASP A 246 -25.87 17.20 -5.25
C ASP A 246 -24.35 17.26 -4.99
N PHE A 247 -23.62 16.20 -5.33
CA PHE A 247 -22.15 16.17 -5.29
C PHE A 247 -21.54 17.19 -6.26
N PHE A 248 -21.99 17.22 -7.53
CA PHE A 248 -21.44 18.15 -8.53
C PHE A 248 -21.78 19.61 -8.24
N ILE A 249 -22.98 19.93 -7.74
CA ILE A 249 -23.35 21.29 -7.32
C ILE A 249 -22.38 21.81 -6.25
N LYS A 250 -22.04 20.97 -5.26
CA LYS A 250 -21.11 21.33 -4.20
C LYS A 250 -19.67 21.43 -4.70
N LEU A 251 -19.29 20.68 -5.73
CA LEU A 251 -17.95 20.78 -6.36
C LEU A 251 -17.72 22.14 -7.03
N ASP A 252 -18.74 22.73 -7.62
CA ASP A 252 -18.67 24.00 -8.36
C ASP A 252 -18.63 25.23 -7.43
N SER A 253 -19.13 25.14 -6.19
CA SER A 253 -19.22 26.27 -5.26
C SER A 253 -17.87 26.74 -4.69
N GLY A 254 -16.82 25.93 -4.77
CA GLY A 254 -15.42 26.34 -4.60
C GLY A 254 -14.94 26.72 -3.19
N ALA A 255 -15.74 26.60 -2.15
CA ALA A 255 -15.37 26.99 -0.79
C ALA A 255 -14.43 25.96 -0.11
N GLU A 256 -13.35 26.42 0.55
CA GLU A 256 -12.35 25.54 1.20
C GLU A 256 -12.92 24.60 2.27
N LYS A 257 -13.97 25.00 2.97
CA LYS A 257 -14.73 24.12 3.91
C LYS A 257 -15.40 22.93 3.21
N GLU A 258 -15.57 22.98 1.90
CA GLU A 258 -16.28 21.98 1.09
C GLU A 258 -15.38 20.85 0.62
N MET A 259 -14.05 20.95 0.66
CA MET A 259 -13.16 19.85 0.26
C MET A 259 -13.37 18.58 1.12
N PHE A 260 -13.65 18.73 2.40
CA PHE A 260 -13.99 17.62 3.28
C PHE A 260 -15.36 17.02 2.94
N ASN A 261 -16.33 17.89 2.62
CA ASN A 261 -17.67 17.49 2.19
C ASN A 261 -17.66 16.82 0.81
N GLN A 262 -16.80 17.27 -0.11
CA GLN A 262 -16.63 16.69 -1.46
C GLN A 262 -16.06 15.27 -1.41
N ALA A 263 -15.01 15.04 -0.65
CA ALA A 263 -14.45 13.69 -0.47
C ALA A 263 -15.46 12.74 0.19
N SER A 264 -16.26 13.24 1.13
CA SER A 264 -17.33 12.47 1.78
C SER A 264 -18.43 12.09 0.80
N LEU A 265 -18.90 13.03 -0.01
CA LEU A 265 -19.96 12.77 -1.00
C LEU A 265 -19.53 11.81 -2.11
N MET A 266 -18.30 11.99 -2.64
CA MET A 266 -17.71 11.07 -3.59
C MET A 266 -17.64 9.65 -3.02
N ASN A 267 -17.21 9.55 -1.76
CA ASN A 267 -17.17 8.27 -1.06
C ASN A 267 -18.57 7.66 -0.89
N THR A 268 -19.60 8.48 -0.66
CA THR A 268 -21.01 8.02 -0.59
C THR A 268 -21.49 7.51 -1.94
N CYS A 269 -21.16 8.17 -3.06
CA CYS A 269 -21.47 7.68 -4.40
C CYS A 269 -20.85 6.31 -4.69
N LEU A 270 -19.58 6.09 -4.30
CA LEU A 270 -18.92 4.80 -4.44
C LEU A 270 -19.51 3.73 -3.51
N GLN A 271 -19.88 4.09 -2.30
CA GLN A 271 -20.60 3.20 -1.38
C GLN A 271 -21.94 2.76 -1.98
N PHE A 272 -22.69 3.72 -2.55
CA PHE A 272 -23.94 3.43 -3.24
C PHE A 272 -23.72 2.46 -4.41
N SER A 273 -22.72 2.72 -5.25
CA SER A 273 -22.37 1.83 -6.37
C SER A 273 -21.97 0.41 -5.88
N ASN A 274 -21.41 0.28 -4.67
CA ASN A 274 -21.15 -1.03 -4.07
C ASN A 274 -22.39 -1.68 -3.45
N GLY A 275 -23.51 -0.93 -3.31
CA GLY A 275 -24.82 -1.43 -2.87
C GLY A 275 -25.13 -1.27 -1.39
N ALA A 276 -24.41 -0.39 -0.68
CA ALA A 276 -24.75 0.01 0.69
C ALA A 276 -24.20 1.40 0.99
N ILE A 277 -24.86 2.17 1.85
CA ILE A 277 -24.42 3.50 2.29
C ILE A 277 -24.33 3.58 3.82
N TYR A 278 -23.49 4.49 4.30
CA TYR A 278 -23.42 4.88 5.71
C TYR A 278 -24.18 6.19 5.88
N PRO A 279 -25.41 6.20 6.48
CA PRO A 279 -26.23 7.41 6.62
C PRO A 279 -25.53 8.50 7.42
N VAL A 280 -24.70 8.10 8.38
CA VAL A 280 -23.92 9.01 9.24
C VAL A 280 -22.44 8.69 9.11
N ALA A 281 -21.66 9.67 8.67
CA ALA A 281 -20.20 9.53 8.53
C ALA A 281 -19.56 9.14 9.88
N GLY A 282 -18.70 8.10 9.85
CA GLY A 282 -18.00 7.59 11.03
C GLY A 282 -18.79 6.62 11.90
N MET A 283 -20.08 6.42 11.68
CA MET A 283 -20.85 5.39 12.36
C MET A 283 -20.67 4.01 11.69
N PRO A 284 -20.71 2.91 12.44
CA PRO A 284 -20.56 1.56 11.88
C PRO A 284 -21.83 1.04 11.20
N LEU A 285 -22.97 1.73 11.35
CA LEU A 285 -24.26 1.35 10.79
C LEU A 285 -24.33 1.73 9.32
N TRP A 286 -24.74 0.79 8.50
CA TRP A 286 -24.94 0.96 7.06
C TRP A 286 -26.31 0.42 6.63
N GLU A 287 -26.81 0.91 5.51
CA GLU A 287 -28.10 0.51 4.92
C GLU A 287 -27.86 -0.14 3.56
N PRO A 288 -28.46 -1.31 3.28
CA PRO A 288 -28.37 -1.95 1.98
C PRO A 288 -29.21 -1.17 0.95
N ILE A 289 -28.67 -1.04 -0.26
CA ILE A 289 -29.35 -0.37 -1.40
C ILE A 289 -29.74 -1.38 -2.47
N HIS A 290 -28.77 -2.20 -2.93
CA HIS A 290 -28.95 -3.22 -3.96
C HIS A 290 -27.95 -4.36 -3.77
N GLN A 291 -28.12 -5.45 -4.54
CA GLN A 291 -27.26 -6.64 -4.46
C GLN A 291 -26.45 -6.90 -5.76
N LEU A 292 -26.53 -6.03 -6.77
CA LEU A 292 -26.00 -6.24 -8.12
C LEU A 292 -24.54 -6.72 -8.16
N LYS A 293 -23.65 -6.10 -7.35
CA LYS A 293 -22.25 -6.55 -7.28
C LYS A 293 -22.09 -7.89 -6.54
N LEU A 294 -23.00 -8.22 -5.62
CA LEU A 294 -22.98 -9.53 -4.97
C LEU A 294 -23.38 -10.63 -5.94
N ASP A 295 -24.40 -10.37 -6.77
CA ASP A 295 -24.86 -11.31 -7.78
C ASP A 295 -23.75 -11.52 -8.83
N ALA A 296 -23.12 -10.45 -9.32
CA ALA A 296 -21.98 -10.57 -10.23
C ALA A 296 -20.76 -11.28 -9.59
N LEU A 297 -20.53 -11.12 -8.29
CA LEU A 297 -19.47 -11.87 -7.59
C LEU A 297 -19.83 -13.35 -7.49
N GLU A 298 -21.11 -13.69 -7.30
CA GLU A 298 -21.59 -15.07 -7.26
C GLU A 298 -21.35 -15.76 -8.60
N ASP A 299 -21.73 -15.12 -9.71
CA ASP A 299 -21.47 -15.62 -11.06
C ASP A 299 -19.96 -15.91 -11.27
N ILE A 300 -19.08 -14.99 -10.87
CA ILE A 300 -17.63 -15.18 -11.01
C ILE A 300 -17.12 -16.33 -10.14
N VAL A 301 -17.63 -16.50 -8.91
CA VAL A 301 -17.24 -17.60 -8.02
C VAL A 301 -17.74 -18.93 -8.56
N GLU A 302 -18.92 -18.99 -9.16
CA GLU A 302 -19.45 -20.17 -9.82
C GLU A 302 -18.63 -20.54 -11.07
N GLU A 303 -18.31 -19.55 -11.93
CA GLU A 303 -17.45 -19.73 -13.10
C GLU A 303 -16.05 -20.24 -12.73
N ALA A 304 -15.53 -19.90 -11.57
CA ALA A 304 -14.26 -20.41 -11.06
C ALA A 304 -14.31 -21.91 -10.75
N ALA A 305 -15.48 -22.56 -10.78
CA ALA A 305 -15.69 -24.00 -10.65
C ALA A 305 -14.92 -24.63 -9.47
N GLY A 306 -15.05 -24.02 -8.30
CA GLY A 306 -14.43 -24.46 -7.06
C GLY A 306 -12.96 -24.06 -6.87
N LYS A 307 -12.33 -23.38 -7.86
CA LYS A 307 -10.98 -22.81 -7.69
C LYS A 307 -11.03 -21.58 -6.77
N PRO A 308 -9.95 -21.32 -6.01
CA PRO A 308 -9.90 -20.19 -5.09
C PRO A 308 -10.01 -18.83 -5.79
N VAL A 309 -10.90 -17.98 -5.31
CA VAL A 309 -11.12 -16.61 -5.76
C VAL A 309 -10.70 -15.64 -4.66
N LEU A 310 -9.83 -14.67 -4.98
CA LEU A 310 -9.42 -13.61 -4.07
C LEU A 310 -10.21 -12.33 -4.37
N CYS A 311 -11.04 -11.89 -3.41
CA CYS A 311 -11.89 -10.72 -3.58
C CYS A 311 -11.40 -9.54 -2.74
N TRP A 312 -11.19 -8.39 -3.40
CA TRP A 312 -10.81 -7.12 -2.78
C TRP A 312 -12.04 -6.26 -2.56
N TYR A 313 -12.24 -5.81 -1.33
CA TYR A 313 -13.35 -4.93 -0.96
C TYR A 313 -12.86 -3.56 -0.47
N ALA A 314 -13.71 -2.54 -0.57
CA ALA A 314 -13.39 -1.18 -0.16
C ALA A 314 -13.96 -0.81 1.23
N TYR A 315 -15.15 -1.28 1.55
CA TYR A 315 -15.90 -0.87 2.74
C TYR A 315 -16.19 -2.05 3.68
N ARG A 316 -16.41 -1.75 4.97
CA ARG A 316 -16.83 -2.78 5.94
C ARG A 316 -18.18 -3.39 5.60
N SER A 317 -19.09 -2.59 5.02
CA SER A 317 -20.38 -3.07 4.51
C SER A 317 -20.20 -4.10 3.40
N ASP A 318 -19.23 -3.91 2.50
CA ASP A 318 -18.94 -4.89 1.45
C ASP A 318 -18.51 -6.22 2.07
N ALA A 319 -17.53 -6.18 3.00
CA ALA A 319 -17.04 -7.37 3.69
C ALA A 319 -18.20 -8.11 4.41
N ALA A 320 -19.02 -7.40 5.18
CA ALA A 320 -20.12 -8.01 5.92
C ALA A 320 -21.13 -8.68 4.98
N ARG A 321 -21.50 -8.02 3.89
CA ARG A 321 -22.46 -8.52 2.90
C ARG A 321 -21.91 -9.71 2.11
N ILE A 322 -20.64 -9.67 1.72
CA ILE A 322 -19.98 -10.80 1.05
C ILE A 322 -19.91 -12.01 1.99
N MET A 323 -19.45 -11.81 3.23
CA MET A 323 -19.36 -12.89 4.21
C MET A 323 -20.71 -13.54 4.50
N GLU A 324 -21.80 -12.77 4.55
CA GLU A 324 -23.16 -13.31 4.73
C GLU A 324 -23.68 -14.03 3.48
N ARG A 325 -23.50 -13.44 2.27
CA ARG A 325 -23.97 -14.03 1.01
C ARG A 325 -23.32 -15.40 0.75
N PHE A 326 -22.04 -15.51 1.04
CA PHE A 326 -21.25 -16.72 0.74
C PHE A 326 -20.97 -17.57 1.99
N LYS A 327 -21.73 -17.45 3.06
CA LYS A 327 -21.50 -18.16 4.33
C LYS A 327 -21.38 -19.68 4.16
N ASP A 328 -22.14 -20.25 3.23
CA ASP A 328 -22.13 -21.70 2.96
C ASP A 328 -20.82 -22.20 2.34
N LEU A 329 -20.04 -21.32 1.70
CA LEU A 329 -18.70 -21.59 1.23
C LEU A 329 -17.63 -21.43 2.33
N ASN A 330 -18.04 -21.04 3.54
CA ASN A 330 -17.13 -20.78 4.66
C ASN A 330 -15.95 -19.86 4.27
N PRO A 331 -16.22 -18.63 3.76
CA PRO A 331 -15.22 -17.72 3.23
C PRO A 331 -14.26 -17.25 4.31
N ILE A 332 -13.09 -16.76 3.91
CA ILE A 332 -12.08 -16.22 4.83
C ILE A 332 -11.93 -14.71 4.63
N ASN A 333 -12.08 -13.93 5.70
CA ASN A 333 -11.69 -12.52 5.69
C ASN A 333 -10.26 -12.34 6.25
N LEU A 334 -9.27 -12.18 5.36
CA LEU A 334 -7.87 -11.97 5.76
C LEU A 334 -7.65 -10.71 6.61
N THR A 335 -8.51 -9.71 6.49
CA THR A 335 -8.40 -8.48 7.29
C THR A 335 -8.62 -8.77 8.77
N GLU A 336 -9.39 -9.80 9.10
CA GLU A 336 -9.70 -10.23 10.46
C GLU A 336 -8.69 -11.21 11.03
N CYS A 337 -7.81 -11.79 10.21
CA CYS A 337 -6.72 -12.64 10.68
C CYS A 337 -5.63 -11.80 11.37
N LYS A 338 -5.79 -11.54 12.67
CA LYS A 338 -4.91 -10.67 13.45
C LYS A 338 -3.74 -11.40 14.09
N SER A 339 -3.83 -12.71 14.29
CA SER A 339 -2.76 -13.55 14.85
C SER A 339 -2.00 -14.30 13.77
N GLU A 340 -0.75 -14.69 14.04
CA GLU A 340 0.03 -15.55 13.16
C GLU A 340 -0.66 -16.90 12.94
N HIS A 341 -1.25 -17.46 14.01
CA HIS A 341 -1.99 -18.71 13.92
C HIS A 341 -3.19 -18.62 12.99
N SER A 342 -4.06 -17.60 13.15
CA SER A 342 -5.24 -17.42 12.28
C SER A 342 -4.85 -17.21 10.82
N LEU A 343 -3.76 -16.49 10.56
CA LEU A 343 -3.25 -16.31 9.21
C LEU A 343 -2.70 -17.62 8.62
N ASN A 344 -1.96 -18.40 9.40
CA ASN A 344 -1.42 -19.69 8.95
C ASN A 344 -2.56 -20.68 8.61
N VAL A 345 -3.62 -20.73 9.41
CA VAL A 345 -4.82 -21.51 9.12
C VAL A 345 -5.49 -21.05 7.83
N ALA A 346 -5.68 -19.73 7.66
CA ALA A 346 -6.26 -19.15 6.45
C ALA A 346 -5.44 -19.52 5.19
N MET A 347 -4.12 -19.35 5.28
CA MET A 347 -3.21 -19.68 4.17
C MET A 347 -3.13 -21.17 3.88
N HIS A 348 -3.27 -22.04 4.89
CA HIS A 348 -3.35 -23.46 4.68
C HIS A 348 -4.61 -23.83 3.90
N ARG A 349 -5.79 -23.39 4.37
CA ARG A 349 -7.07 -23.62 3.68
C ARG A 349 -7.08 -23.10 2.24
N TRP A 350 -6.45 -21.93 2.00
CA TRP A 350 -6.29 -21.42 0.65
C TRP A 350 -5.46 -22.35 -0.25
N LYS A 351 -4.31 -22.81 0.26
CA LYS A 351 -3.38 -23.67 -0.51
C LYS A 351 -3.92 -25.07 -0.78
N THR A 352 -4.74 -25.61 0.13
CA THR A 352 -5.37 -26.94 -0.03
C THR A 352 -6.64 -26.91 -0.89
N GLY A 353 -7.14 -25.71 -1.25
CA GLY A 353 -8.40 -25.54 -1.97
C GLY A 353 -9.65 -25.60 -1.08
N ASP A 354 -9.50 -25.68 0.26
CA ASP A 354 -10.62 -25.68 1.20
C ASP A 354 -11.25 -24.28 1.40
N CYS A 355 -10.72 -23.27 0.72
CA CYS A 355 -11.23 -21.92 0.72
C CYS A 355 -11.49 -21.46 -0.72
N GLN A 356 -12.74 -21.54 -1.16
CA GLN A 356 -13.13 -21.08 -2.50
C GLN A 356 -13.20 -19.57 -2.62
N LEU A 357 -13.53 -18.86 -1.54
CA LEU A 357 -13.59 -17.40 -1.51
C LEU A 357 -12.80 -16.84 -0.33
N MET A 358 -11.79 -16.05 -0.65
CA MET A 358 -11.02 -15.28 0.33
C MET A 358 -11.19 -13.80 0.05
N ILE A 359 -11.57 -13.03 1.07
CA ILE A 359 -11.75 -11.58 0.93
C ILE A 359 -10.73 -10.81 1.73
N SER A 360 -10.36 -9.63 1.27
CA SER A 360 -9.46 -8.73 2.02
C SER A 360 -9.61 -7.28 1.61
N HIS A 361 -9.29 -6.38 2.54
CA HIS A 361 -9.08 -4.98 2.20
C HIS A 361 -7.66 -4.78 1.65
N PRO A 362 -7.45 -4.04 0.54
CA PRO A 362 -6.14 -3.88 -0.10
C PRO A 362 -5.04 -3.40 0.86
N LEU A 363 -5.32 -2.42 1.72
CA LEU A 363 -4.37 -1.93 2.72
C LEU A 363 -3.99 -2.98 3.78
N SER A 364 -4.84 -3.96 4.04
CA SER A 364 -4.60 -5.00 5.03
C SER A 364 -3.76 -6.15 4.49
N ALA A 365 -3.93 -6.49 3.22
CA ALA A 365 -3.21 -7.58 2.56
C ALA A 365 -2.01 -7.10 1.75
N GLY A 366 -1.89 -5.79 1.52
CA GLY A 366 -0.79 -5.18 0.77
C GLY A 366 0.60 -5.47 1.36
N HIS A 367 0.68 -5.88 2.63
CA HIS A 367 1.96 -6.13 3.28
C HIS A 367 1.96 -7.48 4.04
N GLY A 368 2.96 -8.32 3.78
CA GLY A 368 3.30 -9.48 4.63
C GLY A 368 2.49 -10.75 4.40
N ILE A 369 1.71 -10.87 3.32
CA ILE A 369 1.05 -12.12 2.93
C ILE A 369 1.73 -12.64 1.67
N ASP A 370 2.25 -13.86 1.73
CA ASP A 370 2.94 -14.53 0.63
C ASP A 370 2.35 -15.92 0.39
N GLY A 371 2.38 -16.37 -0.88
CA GLY A 371 1.94 -17.72 -1.26
C GLY A 371 0.48 -17.81 -1.70
N LEU A 372 -0.25 -16.69 -1.91
CA LEU A 372 -1.60 -16.71 -2.49
C LEU A 372 -1.57 -17.18 -3.96
N GLN A 373 -0.51 -16.84 -4.69
CA GLN A 373 -0.32 -17.23 -6.09
C GLN A 373 -0.17 -18.75 -6.29
N ALA A 374 0.10 -19.51 -5.23
CA ALA A 374 0.31 -20.95 -5.34
C ALA A 374 -0.97 -21.75 -5.60
N ALA A 375 -2.15 -21.19 -5.26
CA ALA A 375 -3.42 -21.89 -5.40
C ALA A 375 -4.44 -21.13 -6.25
N GLY A 376 -4.44 -19.78 -6.19
CA GLY A 376 -5.39 -18.94 -6.92
C GLY A 376 -4.77 -18.21 -8.10
N HIS A 377 -5.57 -18.01 -9.15
CA HIS A 377 -5.23 -17.16 -10.30
C HIS A 377 -6.37 -16.22 -10.69
N THR A 378 -7.51 -16.28 -9.98
CA THR A 378 -8.65 -15.38 -10.17
C THR A 378 -8.73 -14.40 -9.03
N MET A 379 -8.77 -13.10 -9.35
CA MET A 379 -9.05 -12.04 -8.38
C MET A 379 -10.25 -11.20 -8.82
N VAL A 380 -10.95 -10.65 -7.84
CA VAL A 380 -12.10 -9.79 -8.04
C VAL A 380 -11.92 -8.50 -7.25
N TRP A 381 -12.18 -7.37 -7.88
CA TRP A 381 -12.38 -6.09 -7.21
C TRP A 381 -13.88 -5.85 -7.08
N PHE A 382 -14.41 -6.07 -5.89
CA PHE A 382 -15.79 -5.72 -5.54
C PHE A 382 -15.96 -4.21 -5.38
N GLY A 383 -14.95 -3.56 -4.82
CA GLY A 383 -14.81 -2.11 -4.78
C GLY A 383 -13.36 -1.71 -5.02
N LEU A 384 -13.13 -0.78 -5.94
CA LEU A 384 -11.79 -0.31 -6.31
C LEU A 384 -11.18 0.57 -5.22
N THR A 385 -9.88 0.78 -5.28
CA THR A 385 -9.14 1.73 -4.44
C THR A 385 -8.67 2.93 -5.25
N TRP A 386 -8.60 4.12 -4.61
CA TRP A 386 -8.01 5.31 -5.21
C TRP A 386 -6.47 5.34 -5.14
N SER A 387 -5.85 4.38 -4.51
CA SER A 387 -4.41 4.28 -4.38
C SER A 387 -3.87 3.30 -5.42
N LEU A 388 -3.19 3.81 -6.45
CA LEU A 388 -2.49 2.98 -7.43
C LEU A 388 -1.52 2.02 -6.76
N ASP A 389 -0.75 2.52 -5.78
CA ASP A 389 0.16 1.71 -4.98
C ASP A 389 -0.57 0.53 -4.28
N SER A 390 -1.74 0.79 -3.68
CA SER A 390 -2.53 -0.28 -3.06
C SER A 390 -3.13 -1.24 -4.09
N TYR A 391 -3.49 -0.74 -5.27
CA TYR A 391 -3.98 -1.55 -6.38
C TYR A 391 -2.88 -2.48 -6.90
N ASP A 392 -1.71 -1.93 -7.24
CA ASP A 392 -0.58 -2.70 -7.76
C ASP A 392 -0.07 -3.73 -6.74
N GLN A 393 0.00 -3.36 -5.46
CA GLN A 393 0.37 -4.29 -4.39
C GLN A 393 -0.65 -5.43 -4.23
N ALA A 394 -1.94 -5.16 -4.39
CA ALA A 394 -2.99 -6.17 -4.32
C ALA A 394 -2.94 -7.11 -5.53
N VAL A 395 -2.77 -6.57 -6.74
CA VAL A 395 -2.58 -7.35 -7.97
C VAL A 395 -1.35 -8.26 -7.84
N ALA A 396 -0.24 -7.74 -7.32
CA ALA A 396 0.99 -8.49 -7.08
C ALA A 396 0.88 -9.59 -6.00
N ARG A 397 -0.29 -9.81 -5.40
CA ARG A 397 -0.53 -10.99 -4.52
C ARG A 397 -0.75 -12.26 -5.31
N LEU A 398 -1.34 -12.17 -6.50
CA LEU A 398 -1.53 -13.31 -7.41
C LEU A 398 -0.63 -13.22 -8.64
N HIS A 399 -0.49 -12.04 -9.25
CA HIS A 399 0.37 -11.81 -10.41
C HIS A 399 1.80 -11.53 -9.96
N ARG A 400 2.54 -12.58 -9.69
CA ARG A 400 3.94 -12.53 -9.21
C ARG A 400 4.70 -13.81 -9.51
N GLN A 401 6.00 -13.81 -9.23
CA GLN A 401 6.85 -15.00 -9.35
C GLN A 401 6.24 -16.23 -8.65
N GLY A 402 6.25 -17.37 -9.34
CA GLY A 402 5.65 -18.62 -8.86
C GLY A 402 4.18 -18.79 -9.26
N GLN A 403 3.58 -17.84 -9.99
CA GLN A 403 2.31 -18.03 -10.65
C GLN A 403 2.52 -18.82 -11.95
N GLY A 404 1.79 -19.92 -12.10
CA GLY A 404 1.89 -20.83 -13.27
C GLY A 404 0.78 -20.65 -14.30
N GLN A 405 -0.21 -19.80 -14.04
CA GLN A 405 -1.39 -19.59 -14.88
C GLN A 405 -1.64 -18.11 -15.14
N PRO A 406 -2.26 -17.72 -16.27
CA PRO A 406 -2.73 -16.35 -16.47
C PRO A 406 -3.60 -15.91 -15.30
N VAL A 407 -3.36 -14.70 -14.81
CA VAL A 407 -4.15 -14.12 -13.71
C VAL A 407 -5.31 -13.35 -14.30
N ILE A 408 -6.52 -13.75 -13.92
CA ILE A 408 -7.76 -13.08 -14.32
C ILE A 408 -8.15 -12.10 -13.21
N CYS A 409 -8.23 -10.82 -13.57
CA CYS A 409 -8.57 -9.73 -12.65
C CYS A 409 -9.92 -9.14 -13.07
N HIS A 410 -11.00 -9.57 -12.43
CA HIS A 410 -12.32 -9.00 -12.64
C HIS A 410 -12.48 -7.72 -11.83
N ARG A 411 -13.02 -6.66 -12.44
CA ARG A 411 -13.44 -5.43 -11.77
C ARG A 411 -14.93 -5.30 -11.91
N ILE A 412 -15.69 -5.42 -10.82
CA ILE A 412 -17.14 -5.26 -10.84
C ILE A 412 -17.45 -3.76 -10.76
N LEU A 413 -17.95 -3.21 -11.84
CA LEU A 413 -18.19 -1.78 -12.01
C LEU A 413 -19.68 -1.52 -12.22
N THR A 414 -20.23 -0.56 -11.51
CA THR A 414 -21.60 -0.09 -11.77
C THR A 414 -21.57 0.91 -12.92
N LYS A 415 -22.30 0.61 -13.98
CA LYS A 415 -22.34 1.40 -15.21
C LYS A 415 -22.84 2.82 -14.96
N ASP A 416 -22.24 3.78 -15.66
CA ASP A 416 -22.59 5.20 -15.59
C ASP A 416 -22.55 5.77 -14.16
N THR A 417 -21.52 5.38 -13.40
CA THR A 417 -21.27 5.87 -12.04
C THR A 417 -19.78 6.25 -11.85
N LEU A 418 -19.46 6.79 -10.68
CA LEU A 418 -18.07 7.09 -10.29
C LEU A 418 -17.15 5.87 -10.24
N ASP A 419 -17.68 4.64 -10.19
CA ASP A 419 -16.88 3.41 -10.31
C ASP A 419 -16.09 3.36 -11.64
N GLN A 420 -16.72 3.75 -12.76
CA GLN A 420 -16.05 3.80 -14.05
C GLN A 420 -14.95 4.85 -14.07
N ALA A 421 -15.24 6.06 -13.56
CA ALA A 421 -14.22 7.11 -13.46
C ALA A 421 -13.02 6.66 -12.62
N GLN A 422 -13.26 5.84 -11.60
CA GLN A 422 -12.21 5.26 -10.77
C GLN A 422 -11.39 4.23 -11.54
N ALA A 423 -12.02 3.36 -12.33
CA ALA A 423 -11.35 2.39 -13.18
C ALA A 423 -10.51 3.08 -14.26
N ASP A 424 -11.07 4.08 -14.95
CA ASP A 424 -10.36 4.88 -15.95
C ASP A 424 -9.13 5.58 -15.39
N ALA A 425 -9.23 6.11 -14.17
CA ALA A 425 -8.12 6.76 -13.49
C ALA A 425 -7.00 5.76 -13.14
N LEU A 426 -7.36 4.53 -12.72
CA LEU A 426 -6.41 3.45 -12.49
C LEU A 426 -5.69 3.04 -13.79
N ASP A 427 -6.42 2.90 -14.88
CA ASP A 427 -5.87 2.49 -16.18
C ASP A 427 -4.95 3.56 -16.78
N ALA A 428 -5.29 4.84 -16.58
CA ALA A 428 -4.44 5.96 -16.98
C ALA A 428 -3.16 6.10 -16.12
N LYS A 429 -3.00 5.29 -15.08
CA LYS A 429 -1.92 5.41 -14.05
C LYS A 429 -1.77 6.84 -13.51
N ALA A 430 -2.87 7.56 -13.45
CA ALA A 430 -2.95 9.01 -13.25
C ALA A 430 -3.53 9.35 -11.86
N LEU A 431 -3.17 8.61 -10.82
CA LEU A 431 -3.75 8.77 -9.47
C LEU A 431 -2.91 9.69 -8.59
N ASP A 432 -2.74 10.93 -9.03
CA ASP A 432 -2.52 12.03 -8.07
C ASP A 432 -3.87 12.67 -7.70
N GLN A 433 -3.90 13.56 -6.70
CA GLN A 433 -5.13 14.27 -6.30
C GLN A 433 -5.76 15.09 -7.45
N ASN A 434 -4.96 15.46 -8.46
CA ASN A 434 -5.41 16.21 -9.63
C ASN A 434 -6.01 15.28 -10.70
N ALA A 435 -5.46 14.08 -10.85
CA ALA A 435 -6.00 13.07 -11.76
C ALA A 435 -7.39 12.61 -11.33
N LEU A 436 -7.62 12.46 -10.03
CA LEU A 436 -8.94 12.20 -9.48
C LEU A 436 -9.95 13.30 -9.87
N ARG A 437 -9.57 14.58 -9.69
CA ARG A 437 -10.42 15.70 -10.13
C ARG A 437 -10.64 15.71 -11.64
N LEU A 438 -9.62 15.40 -12.40
CA LEU A 438 -9.70 15.32 -13.87
C LEU A 438 -10.57 14.16 -14.32
N ALA A 439 -10.45 12.98 -13.70
CA ALA A 439 -11.30 11.82 -14.00
C ALA A 439 -12.78 12.12 -13.69
N VAL A 440 -13.06 12.70 -12.52
CA VAL A 440 -14.40 13.13 -12.12
C VAL A 440 -14.93 14.22 -13.05
N LYS A 441 -14.10 15.19 -13.44
CA LYS A 441 -14.49 16.25 -14.39
C LYS A 441 -14.79 15.68 -15.77
N LYS A 442 -13.92 14.80 -16.30
CA LYS A 442 -14.12 14.13 -17.58
C LYS A 442 -15.37 13.24 -17.57
N TYR A 443 -15.60 12.52 -16.49
CA TYR A 443 -16.81 11.73 -16.31
C TYR A 443 -18.07 12.61 -16.38
N ARG A 444 -18.07 13.75 -15.66
CA ARG A 444 -19.15 14.74 -15.71
C ARG A 444 -19.38 15.31 -17.12
N GLU A 445 -18.30 15.70 -17.79
CA GLU A 445 -18.36 16.25 -19.17
C GLU A 445 -18.95 15.20 -20.13
N ASN A 446 -18.54 13.94 -20.04
CA ASN A 446 -19.09 12.86 -20.84
C ASN A 446 -20.58 12.65 -20.56
N LYS A 447 -21.00 12.68 -19.27
CA LYS A 447 -22.41 12.51 -18.89
C LYS A 447 -23.29 13.66 -19.37
N LEU A 448 -22.79 14.91 -19.35
CA LEU A 448 -23.51 16.07 -19.89
C LEU A 448 -23.63 16.07 -21.42
N ASN A 449 -22.67 15.48 -22.11
CA ASN A 449 -22.68 15.36 -23.57
C ASN A 449 -23.50 14.15 -24.07
N SER A 450 -23.92 13.26 -23.18
CA SER A 450 -24.70 12.05 -23.49
C SER A 450 -26.20 12.21 -23.18
N CYS A 451 -26.60 13.35 -22.60
CA CYS A 451 -27.99 13.80 -22.43
C CYS A 451 -28.35 14.82 -23.48
#